data_432d3dfedacaf855f89118e6d246d541
#
_entry.id   432d3dfedacaf855f89118e6d246d541
#
_cell.length_a   1.000
_cell.length_b   1.000
_cell.length_c   1.000
_cell.angle_alpha   90.00
_cell.angle_beta   90.00
_cell.angle_gamma   90.00
#
_symmetry.space_group_name_H-M   'P 1'
#
loop_
_entity.id
_entity.type
_entity.pdbx_description
1 polymer ?
#
loop_
_entity_poly.entity_id
_entity_poly.type
_entity_poly.pdbx_seq_one_letter_code
_entity_poly.pdbx_strand_id
1 'polypeptide(L)'
;MEDVSKKIISSSICDVISLGPIYNLLAQKYDIESGFLVTLHPWLSYQNLLDGPAKSWSQPGDVYSHYALGRASTQNLIPKSTSAVRALSNVFPEAMDKIASFSYRIPTQIVSSAVLTLVLKENTTKEELLQLFEEEQKNQKYTIIETTDEPLISADYVKSEYSTILDTRWIQVKNGNHIELVYWYDNEWGYSSRIVD
;
A
#
# COMPACT_ATOMS: atom_id res chain seq x y z
N MET A 1 10.03 -7.78 18.93
CA MET A 1 9.54 -9.13 19.31
C MET A 1 8.09 -8.98 19.69
N GLU A 2 7.18 -9.55 18.92
CA GLU A 2 5.75 -9.47 19.22
C GLU A 2 5.43 -10.25 20.50
N ASP A 3 4.53 -9.66 21.30
CA ASP A 3 4.03 -10.32 22.50
C ASP A 3 3.05 -11.46 22.11
N VAL A 4 3.60 -12.66 21.94
CA VAL A 4 2.88 -13.88 21.57
C VAL A 4 1.90 -14.35 22.68
N SER A 5 1.79 -13.62 23.80
CA SER A 5 0.86 -13.95 24.89
C SER A 5 -0.60 -13.61 24.57
N LYS A 6 -0.85 -12.77 23.57
CA LYS A 6 -2.21 -12.38 23.18
C LYS A 6 -2.88 -13.46 22.34
N LYS A 7 -4.06 -13.91 22.78
CA LYS A 7 -4.86 -14.92 22.08
C LYS A 7 -5.60 -14.39 20.85
N ILE A 8 -5.69 -13.07 20.71
CA ILE A 8 -6.36 -12.40 19.59
C ILE A 8 -5.39 -11.34 19.07
N ILE A 9 -5.04 -11.45 17.80
CA ILE A 9 -4.16 -10.52 17.10
C ILE A 9 -4.88 -9.97 15.85
N SER A 10 -4.50 -8.79 15.43
CA SER A 10 -4.96 -8.21 14.16
C SER A 10 -3.79 -8.20 13.17
N SER A 11 -4.02 -8.70 11.97
CA SER A 11 -3.08 -8.56 10.84
C SER A 11 -3.16 -7.20 10.15
N SER A 12 -3.85 -6.23 10.76
CA SER A 12 -3.99 -4.87 10.25
C SER A 12 -4.82 -4.81 8.94
N ILE A 13 -4.35 -4.08 7.94
CA ILE A 13 -5.04 -3.88 6.65
C ILE A 13 -4.08 -4.12 5.49
N CYS A 14 -4.61 -4.41 4.31
CA CYS A 14 -3.81 -4.71 3.11
C CYS A 14 -2.78 -3.61 2.77
N ASP A 15 -3.15 -2.33 2.92
CA ASP A 15 -2.23 -1.20 2.70
C ASP A 15 -1.01 -1.25 3.62
N VAL A 16 -1.17 -1.65 4.88
CA VAL A 16 -0.07 -1.73 5.84
C VAL A 16 0.78 -2.97 5.62
N ILE A 17 0.15 -4.08 5.24
CA ILE A 17 0.87 -5.30 4.87
C ILE A 17 1.83 -5.02 3.70
N SER A 18 1.43 -4.16 2.75
CA SER A 18 2.28 -3.82 1.61
C SER A 18 3.25 -2.67 1.90
N LEU A 19 2.81 -1.62 2.58
CA LEU A 19 3.63 -0.46 2.91
C LEU A 19 4.68 -0.75 3.99
N GLY A 20 4.28 -1.52 5.01
CA GLY A 20 5.11 -1.76 6.20
C GLY A 20 6.50 -2.31 5.91
N PRO A 21 6.65 -3.33 5.07
CA PRO A 21 7.96 -3.85 4.69
C PRO A 21 8.85 -2.80 4.00
N ILE A 22 8.28 -2.03 3.06
CA ILE A 22 9.00 -0.94 2.38
C ILE A 22 9.43 0.13 3.39
N TYR A 23 8.49 0.58 4.23
CA TYR A 23 8.77 1.60 5.23
C TYR A 23 9.83 1.14 6.23
N ASN A 24 9.70 -0.08 6.74
CA ASN A 24 10.66 -0.65 7.68
C ASN A 24 12.08 -0.71 7.09
N LEU A 25 12.20 -1.19 5.86
CA LEU A 25 13.49 -1.33 5.19
C LEU A 25 14.15 0.03 4.96
N LEU A 26 13.38 1.02 4.53
CA LEU A 26 13.88 2.39 4.34
C LEU A 26 14.22 3.05 5.67
N ALA A 27 13.37 2.92 6.70
CA ALA A 27 13.59 3.53 8.01
C ALA A 27 14.78 2.95 8.79
N GLN A 28 15.23 1.74 8.46
CA GLN A 28 16.46 1.15 9.02
C GLN A 28 17.73 1.76 8.42
N LYS A 29 17.66 2.28 7.20
CA LYS A 29 18.82 2.79 6.47
C LYS A 29 18.85 4.31 6.37
N TYR A 30 17.68 4.95 6.32
CA TYR A 30 17.52 6.38 6.11
C TYR A 30 16.63 7.00 7.17
N ASP A 31 16.87 8.28 7.49
CA ASP A 31 15.93 9.07 8.30
C ASP A 31 14.87 9.70 7.36
N ILE A 32 13.65 9.21 7.46
CA ILE A 32 12.52 9.73 6.66
C ILE A 32 12.09 11.06 7.26
N GLU A 33 12.16 12.12 6.47
CA GLU A 33 11.75 13.48 6.87
C GLU A 33 10.25 13.68 6.67
N SER A 34 9.76 13.40 5.47
CA SER A 34 8.34 13.56 5.11
C SER A 34 7.97 12.72 3.89
N GLY A 35 6.68 12.60 3.58
CA GLY A 35 6.25 11.91 2.39
C GLY A 35 4.76 11.92 2.12
N PHE A 36 4.40 11.32 1.00
CA PHE A 36 3.02 11.15 0.57
C PHE A 36 2.81 9.72 0.07
N LEU A 37 1.66 9.16 0.43
CA LEU A 37 1.19 7.88 -0.06
C LEU A 37 -0.11 8.07 -0.81
N VAL A 38 -0.16 7.61 -2.05
CA VAL A 38 -1.38 7.48 -2.83
C VAL A 38 -1.61 6.02 -3.14
N THR A 39 -2.78 5.49 -2.76
CA THR A 39 -3.14 4.10 -3.08
C THR A 39 -4.28 4.05 -4.09
N LEU A 40 -4.22 3.09 -5.00
CA LEU A 40 -5.19 2.81 -6.05
C LEU A 40 -5.82 1.46 -5.73
N HIS A 41 -7.09 1.47 -5.30
CA HIS A 41 -7.78 0.27 -4.85
C HIS A 41 -8.89 -0.15 -5.80
N PRO A 42 -9.09 -1.46 -5.98
CA PRO A 42 -10.26 -2.00 -6.64
C PRO A 42 -11.56 -1.49 -6.01
N TRP A 43 -12.64 -1.56 -6.77
CA TRP A 43 -13.98 -1.32 -6.24
C TRP A 43 -14.36 -2.32 -5.14
N LEU A 44 -15.37 -1.96 -4.36
CA LEU A 44 -15.88 -2.78 -3.28
C LEU A 44 -17.38 -3.05 -3.47
N SER A 45 -17.85 -4.14 -2.88
CA SER A 45 -19.23 -4.62 -2.99
C SER A 45 -20.32 -3.61 -2.57
N TYR A 46 -19.97 -2.63 -1.74
CA TYR A 46 -20.89 -1.58 -1.32
C TYR A 46 -20.98 -0.38 -2.28
N GLN A 47 -20.11 -0.33 -3.29
CA GLN A 47 -20.15 0.75 -4.28
C GLN A 47 -21.26 0.53 -5.31
N ASN A 48 -21.85 1.62 -5.77
CA ASN A 48 -22.91 1.57 -6.75
C ASN A 48 -22.38 1.26 -8.15
N LEU A 49 -23.10 0.44 -8.92
CA LEU A 49 -22.82 0.25 -10.36
C LEU A 49 -23.17 1.50 -11.16
N LEU A 50 -24.29 2.14 -10.83
CA LEU A 50 -24.76 3.40 -11.39
C LEU A 50 -24.78 4.48 -10.34
N ASP A 51 -24.88 5.75 -10.75
CA ASP A 51 -25.05 6.86 -9.83
C ASP A 51 -26.28 6.66 -8.94
N GLY A 52 -26.11 6.82 -7.64
CA GLY A 52 -27.16 6.60 -6.65
C GLY A 52 -26.76 7.10 -5.28
N PRO A 53 -27.60 6.88 -4.26
CA PRO A 53 -27.31 7.30 -2.90
C PRO A 53 -26.08 6.55 -2.35
N ALA A 54 -25.23 7.26 -1.61
CA ALA A 54 -24.09 6.68 -0.90
C ALA A 54 -24.58 5.90 0.32
N LYS A 55 -24.80 4.58 0.15
CA LYS A 55 -25.17 3.67 1.25
C LYS A 55 -24.04 2.68 1.49
N SER A 56 -23.73 2.40 2.74
CA SER A 56 -22.83 1.32 3.10
C SER A 56 -23.61 0.07 3.45
N TRP A 57 -23.17 -1.05 2.87
CA TRP A 57 -23.64 -2.40 3.26
C TRP A 57 -22.66 -3.08 4.22
N SER A 58 -21.44 -2.57 4.37
CA SER A 58 -20.48 -3.07 5.35
C SER A 58 -20.87 -2.75 6.79
N GLN A 59 -21.66 -1.68 6.97
CA GLN A 59 -22.30 -1.32 8.23
C GLN A 59 -23.78 -1.03 7.94
N PRO A 60 -24.67 -2.00 8.13
CA PRO A 60 -26.08 -1.83 7.84
C PRO A 60 -26.68 -0.63 8.60
N GLY A 61 -27.35 0.24 7.87
CA GLY A 61 -27.95 1.46 8.41
C GLY A 61 -27.07 2.72 8.32
N ASP A 62 -25.79 2.59 8.03
CA ASP A 62 -24.93 3.76 7.83
C ASP A 62 -25.11 4.32 6.42
N VAL A 63 -25.38 5.61 6.35
CA VAL A 63 -25.33 6.38 5.11
C VAL A 63 -24.02 7.15 5.11
N TYR A 64 -23.15 6.85 4.16
CA TYR A 64 -21.96 7.67 3.96
C TYR A 64 -22.39 9.04 3.43
N SER A 65 -22.04 10.10 4.15
CA SER A 65 -22.20 11.48 3.68
C SER A 65 -21.23 11.86 2.55
N HIS A 66 -20.51 10.87 2.00
CA HIS A 66 -19.52 11.06 0.95
C HIS A 66 -20.16 10.83 -0.42
N TYR A 67 -20.66 11.90 -1.02
CA TYR A 67 -21.35 11.85 -2.32
C TYR A 67 -20.56 11.14 -3.43
N ALA A 68 -19.22 11.24 -3.43
CA ALA A 68 -18.38 10.57 -4.42
C ALA A 68 -18.53 9.03 -4.39
N LEU A 69 -18.78 8.43 -3.22
CA LEU A 69 -19.00 6.99 -3.11
C LEU A 69 -20.36 6.52 -3.68
N GLY A 70 -21.29 7.44 -3.89
CA GLY A 70 -22.56 7.17 -4.58
C GLY A 70 -22.44 7.19 -6.11
N ARG A 71 -21.29 7.59 -6.65
CA ARG A 71 -21.06 7.60 -8.11
C ARG A 71 -20.75 6.21 -8.63
N ALA A 72 -21.06 5.99 -9.92
CA ALA A 72 -20.83 4.72 -10.59
C ALA A 72 -19.38 4.26 -10.47
N SER A 73 -19.17 3.10 -9.85
CA SER A 73 -17.83 2.57 -9.58
C SER A 73 -17.11 2.07 -10.83
N THR A 74 -17.86 1.68 -11.85
CA THR A 74 -17.35 1.02 -13.05
C THR A 74 -16.68 1.97 -14.06
N GLN A 75 -16.85 3.28 -13.89
CA GLN A 75 -16.41 4.28 -14.87
C GLN A 75 -15.70 5.49 -14.25
N ASN A 76 -15.51 5.49 -12.93
CA ASN A 76 -14.99 6.67 -12.24
C ASN A 76 -13.79 6.34 -11.34
N LEU A 77 -12.86 7.27 -11.25
CA LEU A 77 -11.88 7.33 -10.19
C LEU A 77 -12.50 8.07 -9.01
N ILE A 78 -12.62 7.41 -7.86
CA ILE A 78 -13.30 7.97 -6.70
C ILE A 78 -12.30 8.24 -5.58
N PRO A 79 -11.93 9.50 -5.31
CA PRO A 79 -11.01 9.82 -4.24
C PRO A 79 -11.68 9.62 -2.88
N LYS A 80 -10.91 9.10 -1.94
CA LYS A 80 -11.35 8.86 -0.57
C LYS A 80 -10.19 8.93 0.43
N SER A 81 -10.53 9.13 1.71
CA SER A 81 -9.55 8.95 2.78
C SER A 81 -9.09 7.49 2.88
N THR A 82 -7.87 7.28 3.37
CA THR A 82 -7.35 5.97 3.75
C THR A 82 -6.89 5.97 5.21
N SER A 83 -6.96 4.82 5.86
CA SER A 83 -6.40 4.60 7.19
C SER A 83 -4.96 4.03 7.16
N ALA A 84 -4.34 3.95 5.99
CA ALA A 84 -3.03 3.32 5.79
C ALA A 84 -1.97 3.86 6.76
N VAL A 85 -1.73 5.16 6.79
CA VAL A 85 -0.72 5.77 7.66
C VAL A 85 -1.10 5.64 9.14
N ARG A 86 -2.38 5.81 9.48
CA ARG A 86 -2.85 5.60 10.86
C ARG A 86 -2.67 4.14 11.31
N ALA A 87 -2.88 3.19 10.44
CA ALA A 87 -2.65 1.78 10.75
C ALA A 87 -1.14 1.46 10.82
N LEU A 88 -0.32 2.06 9.94
CA LEU A 88 1.13 1.96 9.98
C LEU A 88 1.69 2.52 11.29
N SER A 89 1.15 3.61 11.82
CA SER A 89 1.62 4.24 13.06
C SER A 89 1.41 3.39 14.32
N ASN A 90 0.65 2.31 14.26
CA ASN A 90 0.59 1.33 15.33
C ASN A 90 1.91 0.55 15.50
N VAL A 91 2.72 0.48 14.43
CA VAL A 91 4.02 -0.19 14.42
C VAL A 91 5.16 0.83 14.35
N PHE A 92 4.97 1.89 13.59
CA PHE A 92 5.92 3.00 13.40
C PHE A 92 5.23 4.33 13.77
N PRO A 93 5.21 4.70 15.07
CA PRO A 93 4.45 5.86 15.55
C PRO A 93 4.79 7.16 14.84
N GLU A 94 6.05 7.35 14.46
CA GLU A 94 6.55 8.53 13.75
C GLU A 94 5.97 8.71 12.34
N ALA A 95 5.45 7.64 11.73
CA ALA A 95 4.88 7.71 10.39
C ALA A 95 3.67 8.64 10.32
N MET A 96 2.93 8.80 11.44
CA MET A 96 1.74 9.65 11.49
C MET A 96 2.04 11.12 11.26
N ASP A 97 3.20 11.58 11.74
CA ASP A 97 3.62 12.98 11.61
C ASP A 97 4.38 13.24 10.30
N LYS A 98 4.91 12.18 9.68
CA LYS A 98 5.79 12.28 8.51
C LYS A 98 5.06 12.05 7.18
N ILE A 99 3.99 11.24 7.16
CA ILE A 99 3.36 10.81 5.90
C ILE A 99 1.90 11.24 5.84
N ALA A 100 1.56 11.98 4.78
CA ALA A 100 0.17 12.22 4.41
C ALA A 100 -0.30 11.17 3.40
N SER A 101 -1.61 10.83 3.41
CA SER A 101 -2.12 9.79 2.52
C SER A 101 -3.58 10.01 2.10
N PHE A 102 -3.87 9.55 0.90
CA PHE A 102 -5.24 9.38 0.41
C PHE A 102 -5.29 8.21 -0.58
N SER A 103 -6.49 7.86 -1.01
CA SER A 103 -6.73 6.70 -1.87
C SER A 103 -7.68 7.03 -3.00
N TYR A 104 -7.56 6.31 -4.11
CA TYR A 104 -8.61 6.22 -5.12
C TYR A 104 -9.24 4.84 -5.14
N ARG A 105 -10.56 4.77 -5.31
CA ARG A 105 -11.21 3.59 -5.87
C ARG A 105 -11.13 3.69 -7.39
N ILE A 106 -10.69 2.62 -8.03
CA ILE A 106 -10.51 2.53 -9.48
C ILE A 106 -11.34 1.37 -10.03
N PRO A 107 -11.74 1.41 -11.31
CA PRO A 107 -12.60 0.38 -11.91
C PRO A 107 -11.82 -0.89 -12.28
N THR A 108 -11.22 -1.53 -11.30
CA THR A 108 -10.57 -2.85 -11.39
C THR A 108 -11.17 -3.80 -10.37
N GLN A 109 -11.08 -5.11 -10.63
CA GLN A 109 -11.68 -6.12 -9.76
C GLN A 109 -10.83 -6.43 -8.54
N ILE A 110 -9.51 -6.51 -8.71
CA ILE A 110 -8.55 -6.94 -7.70
C ILE A 110 -7.18 -6.36 -8.05
N VAL A 111 -6.24 -6.46 -7.12
CA VAL A 111 -4.90 -5.89 -7.15
C VAL A 111 -4.91 -4.38 -7.01
N SER A 112 -4.23 -3.95 -5.99
CA SER A 112 -4.00 -2.54 -5.68
C SER A 112 -2.61 -2.12 -6.14
N SER A 113 -2.44 -0.82 -6.37
CA SER A 113 -1.14 -0.20 -6.56
C SER A 113 -0.98 0.97 -5.62
N ALA A 114 0.26 1.33 -5.33
CA ALA A 114 0.55 2.53 -4.57
C ALA A 114 1.76 3.27 -5.11
N VAL A 115 1.71 4.59 -4.95
CA VAL A 115 2.84 5.50 -5.17
C VAL A 115 3.24 6.06 -3.81
N LEU A 116 4.48 5.80 -3.43
CA LEU A 116 5.09 6.32 -2.20
C LEU A 116 6.20 7.30 -2.58
N THR A 117 6.01 8.57 -2.21
CA THR A 117 7.02 9.60 -2.37
C THR A 117 7.54 9.98 -1.00
N LEU A 118 8.86 9.96 -0.81
CA LEU A 118 9.51 10.31 0.44
C LEU A 118 10.62 11.32 0.23
N VAL A 119 10.83 12.16 1.23
CA VAL A 119 12.01 12.98 1.40
C VAL A 119 12.84 12.35 2.51
N LEU A 120 14.08 12.01 2.20
CA LEU A 120 15.06 11.44 3.14
C LEU A 120 15.99 12.56 3.61
N LYS A 121 16.61 12.40 4.79
CA LYS A 121 17.67 13.32 5.20
C LYS A 121 18.99 13.04 4.49
N GLU A 122 19.27 11.77 4.23
CA GLU A 122 20.45 11.31 3.53
C GLU A 122 20.21 11.26 2.02
N ASN A 123 21.27 11.44 1.26
CA ASN A 123 21.25 11.21 -0.17
C ASN A 123 21.28 9.71 -0.48
N THR A 124 20.66 9.35 -1.57
CA THR A 124 20.64 7.99 -2.14
C THR A 124 20.59 8.04 -3.66
N THR A 125 20.78 6.90 -4.29
CA THR A 125 20.65 6.72 -5.74
C THR A 125 19.61 5.64 -6.06
N LYS A 126 19.19 5.58 -7.31
CA LYS A 126 18.31 4.51 -7.77
C LYS A 126 18.97 3.13 -7.58
N GLU A 127 20.25 3.04 -7.86
CA GLU A 127 21.05 1.82 -7.78
C GLU A 127 21.15 1.33 -6.32
N GLU A 128 21.37 2.24 -5.38
CA GLU A 128 21.40 1.90 -3.94
C GLU A 128 20.04 1.42 -3.40
N LEU A 129 18.95 2.05 -3.86
CA LEU A 129 17.61 1.59 -3.52
C LEU A 129 17.31 0.22 -4.12
N LEU A 130 17.63 0.01 -5.40
CA LEU A 130 17.44 -1.27 -6.06
C LEU A 130 18.20 -2.38 -5.33
N GLN A 131 19.48 -2.15 -5.06
CA GLN A 131 20.29 -3.11 -4.31
C GLN A 131 19.68 -3.44 -2.94
N LEU A 132 19.21 -2.44 -2.21
CA LEU A 132 18.60 -2.62 -0.90
C LEU A 132 17.39 -3.57 -0.95
N PHE A 133 16.49 -3.37 -1.92
CA PHE A 133 15.31 -4.21 -2.07
C PHE A 133 15.62 -5.61 -2.61
N GLU A 134 16.57 -5.73 -3.53
CA GLU A 134 17.01 -7.04 -4.04
C GLU A 134 17.72 -7.87 -2.98
N GLU A 135 18.50 -7.26 -2.09
CA GLU A 135 19.13 -7.93 -0.97
C GLU A 135 18.09 -8.45 0.02
N GLU A 136 17.08 -7.63 0.34
CA GLU A 136 15.98 -8.06 1.21
C GLU A 136 15.20 -9.22 0.58
N GLN A 137 14.86 -9.14 -0.71
CA GLN A 137 14.18 -10.22 -1.42
C GLN A 137 14.92 -11.54 -1.35
N LYS A 138 16.25 -11.53 -1.41
CA LYS A 138 17.08 -12.75 -1.34
C LYS A 138 17.18 -13.34 0.07
N ASN A 139 17.09 -12.50 1.10
CA ASN A 139 17.35 -12.87 2.49
C ASN A 139 16.08 -13.13 3.32
N GLN A 140 14.91 -12.69 2.84
CA GLN A 140 13.65 -12.85 3.55
C GLN A 140 13.24 -14.32 3.72
N LYS A 141 12.59 -14.60 4.84
CA LYS A 141 12.09 -15.96 5.14
C LYS A 141 10.76 -16.27 4.43
N TYR A 142 9.89 -15.29 4.31
CA TYR A 142 8.57 -15.40 3.72
C TYR A 142 8.51 -14.55 2.43
N THR A 143 7.49 -14.75 1.62
CA THR A 143 7.25 -13.99 0.38
C THR A 143 6.73 -12.58 0.69
N ILE A 144 7.58 -11.71 1.26
CA ILE A 144 7.21 -10.37 1.69
C ILE A 144 7.41 -9.35 0.57
N ILE A 145 8.64 -9.22 0.08
CA ILE A 145 9.03 -8.25 -0.95
C ILE A 145 9.47 -8.99 -2.20
N GLU A 146 8.95 -8.55 -3.34
CA GLU A 146 9.44 -8.90 -4.67
C GLU A 146 9.85 -7.63 -5.41
N THR A 147 10.84 -7.73 -6.28
CA THR A 147 11.22 -6.68 -7.23
C THR A 147 11.01 -7.18 -8.65
N THR A 148 10.50 -6.33 -9.53
CA THR A 148 10.30 -6.68 -10.94
C THR A 148 10.62 -5.49 -11.85
N ASP A 149 11.21 -5.75 -13.01
CA ASP A 149 11.41 -4.80 -14.10
C ASP A 149 10.55 -5.14 -15.33
N GLU A 150 9.75 -6.20 -15.25
CA GLU A 150 8.88 -6.62 -16.32
C GLU A 150 7.73 -5.63 -16.56
N PRO A 151 7.30 -5.41 -17.82
CA PRO A 151 6.23 -4.46 -18.15
C PRO A 151 4.83 -5.05 -17.88
N LEU A 152 4.59 -5.43 -16.61
CA LEU A 152 3.36 -6.04 -16.15
C LEU A 152 2.31 -5.00 -15.74
N ILE A 153 1.06 -5.45 -15.62
CA ILE A 153 -0.10 -4.69 -15.21
C ILE A 153 -0.82 -5.36 -14.03
N SER A 154 -1.81 -4.70 -13.45
CA SER A 154 -2.51 -5.23 -12.26
C SER A 154 -3.04 -6.66 -12.41
N ALA A 155 -3.49 -7.06 -13.61
CA ALA A 155 -4.02 -8.40 -13.85
C ALA A 155 -2.98 -9.52 -13.69
N ASP A 156 -1.71 -9.20 -13.91
CA ASP A 156 -0.62 -10.17 -13.85
C ASP A 156 -0.22 -10.52 -12.41
N TYR A 157 -0.59 -9.67 -11.45
CA TYR A 157 -0.28 -9.87 -10.03
C TYR A 157 -1.41 -10.56 -9.24
N VAL A 158 -2.49 -10.99 -9.91
CA VAL A 158 -3.59 -11.71 -9.27
C VAL A 158 -3.09 -13.01 -8.66
N LYS A 159 -3.43 -13.24 -7.39
CA LYS A 159 -2.97 -14.36 -6.55
C LYS A 159 -1.47 -14.34 -6.21
N SER A 160 -0.81 -13.21 -6.33
CA SER A 160 0.54 -13.08 -5.80
C SER A 160 0.52 -13.22 -4.28
N GLU A 161 1.42 -14.03 -3.74
CA GLU A 161 1.61 -14.23 -2.30
C GLU A 161 2.48 -13.13 -1.67
N TYR A 162 3.17 -12.35 -2.48
CA TYR A 162 4.00 -11.26 -1.98
C TYR A 162 3.16 -10.16 -1.34
N SER A 163 3.63 -9.65 -0.21
CA SER A 163 3.01 -8.50 0.46
C SER A 163 3.13 -7.24 -0.37
N THR A 164 4.26 -7.09 -1.05
CA THR A 164 4.55 -5.97 -1.93
C THR A 164 5.46 -6.39 -3.08
N ILE A 165 5.18 -5.88 -4.27
CA ILE A 165 5.97 -6.10 -5.48
C ILE A 165 6.41 -4.74 -5.97
N LEU A 166 7.69 -4.41 -5.78
CA LEU A 166 8.26 -3.15 -6.18
C LEU A 166 8.54 -3.14 -7.69
N ASP A 167 7.92 -2.22 -8.40
CA ASP A 167 8.15 -2.01 -9.82
C ASP A 167 9.39 -1.11 -10.03
N THR A 168 10.52 -1.75 -10.29
CA THR A 168 11.83 -1.08 -10.33
C THR A 168 11.99 -0.12 -11.50
N ARG A 169 11.13 -0.23 -12.51
CA ARG A 169 11.08 0.70 -13.65
C ARG A 169 10.75 2.12 -13.20
N TRP A 170 9.93 2.23 -12.14
CA TRP A 170 9.40 3.50 -11.63
C TRP A 170 10.11 3.98 -10.35
N ILE A 171 11.21 3.36 -9.95
CA ILE A 171 12.07 3.93 -8.91
C ILE A 171 12.68 5.21 -9.45
N GLN A 172 12.42 6.33 -8.78
CA GLN A 172 12.99 7.62 -9.13
C GLN A 172 13.66 8.25 -7.91
N VAL A 173 14.79 8.94 -8.15
CA VAL A 173 15.47 9.78 -7.17
C VAL A 173 15.67 11.15 -7.78
N LYS A 174 15.26 12.19 -7.06
CA LYS A 174 15.47 13.59 -7.43
C LYS A 174 16.18 14.33 -6.31
N ASN A 175 17.02 15.27 -6.65
CA ASN A 175 17.81 16.09 -5.71
C ASN A 175 18.64 15.25 -4.71
N GLY A 176 18.90 13.99 -5.03
CA GLY A 176 19.67 13.06 -4.20
C GLY A 176 18.88 12.44 -3.04
N ASN A 177 17.76 13.02 -2.60
CA ASN A 177 17.04 12.55 -1.41
C ASN A 177 15.51 12.51 -1.55
N HIS A 178 14.96 12.95 -2.66
CA HIS A 178 13.54 12.78 -2.96
C HIS A 178 13.34 11.49 -3.74
N ILE A 179 12.73 10.50 -3.14
CA ILE A 179 12.50 9.19 -3.75
C ILE A 179 11.04 8.99 -4.09
N GLU A 180 10.78 8.29 -5.18
CA GLU A 180 9.46 7.82 -5.56
C GLU A 180 9.52 6.33 -5.89
N LEU A 181 8.60 5.58 -5.30
CA LEU A 181 8.45 4.15 -5.45
C LEU A 181 7.03 3.83 -5.91
N VAL A 182 6.90 2.96 -6.89
CA VAL A 182 5.62 2.37 -7.31
C VAL A 182 5.65 0.89 -6.98
N TYR A 183 4.60 0.41 -6.33
CA TYR A 183 4.49 -0.99 -5.98
C TYR A 183 3.08 -1.52 -6.13
N TRP A 184 2.97 -2.84 -6.26
CA TRP A 184 1.75 -3.60 -6.46
C TRP A 184 1.53 -4.55 -5.30
N TYR A 185 0.28 -4.91 -5.04
CA TYR A 185 -0.08 -5.94 -4.07
C TYR A 185 -1.46 -6.50 -4.36
N ASP A 186 -1.59 -7.81 -4.28
CA ASP A 186 -2.92 -8.42 -4.24
C ASP A 186 -3.51 -8.17 -2.86
N ASN A 187 -4.50 -7.29 -2.80
CA ASN A 187 -5.11 -6.83 -1.54
C ASN A 187 -5.89 -7.92 -0.79
N GLU A 188 -6.15 -9.05 -1.41
CA GLU A 188 -6.80 -10.21 -0.80
C GLU A 188 -5.81 -11.35 -0.57
N TRP A 189 -5.13 -11.79 -1.60
CA TRP A 189 -4.26 -12.95 -1.55
C TRP A 189 -2.97 -12.70 -0.77
N GLY A 190 -2.26 -11.62 -1.08
CA GLY A 190 -1.04 -11.23 -0.37
C GLY A 190 -1.31 -10.94 1.12
N TYR A 191 -2.46 -10.33 1.44
CA TYR A 191 -2.90 -10.15 2.82
C TYR A 191 -3.17 -11.50 3.52
N SER A 192 -3.89 -12.41 2.85
CA SER A 192 -4.24 -13.72 3.42
C SER A 192 -3.03 -14.60 3.64
N SER A 193 -2.03 -14.51 2.77
CA SER A 193 -0.75 -15.25 2.92
C SER A 193 -0.05 -14.91 4.23
N ARG A 194 -0.09 -13.66 4.66
CA ARG A 194 0.49 -13.23 5.96
C ARG A 194 -0.23 -13.80 7.18
N ILE A 195 -1.47 -14.25 7.04
CA ILE A 195 -2.19 -14.92 8.13
C ILE A 195 -1.76 -16.38 8.27
N VAL A 196 -1.29 -16.98 7.18
CA VAL A 196 -0.89 -18.40 7.14
C VAL A 196 0.57 -18.58 7.57
N ASP A 197 1.45 -17.61 7.34
CA ASP A 197 2.87 -17.62 7.77
C ASP A 197 3.04 -17.64 9.28
#